data_8606e73afab6bae07cd3b96afef43bc4
#
_entry.id   8606e73afab6bae07cd3b96afef43bc4
#
_cell.length_a   1.000
_cell.length_b   1.000
_cell.length_c   1.000
_cell.angle_alpha   90.00
_cell.angle_beta   90.00
_cell.angle_gamma   90.00
#
_symmetry.space_group_name_H-M   'P 1'
#
loop_
_entity.id
_entity.type
_entity.pdbx_description
1 polymer ?
#
loop_
_entity_poly.entity_id
_entity_poly.type
_entity_poly.pdbx_seq_one_letter_code
_entity_poly.pdbx_strand_id
1 'polypeptide(L)'
;LTVDDVKGVQSYSRLDFSTVIVEFPNDFDPDIAKTNIRDAVDEVAFKLPTDAEEPMVSNFNFSRFPIMRVNLVSNELSKRELNYIAKDLRSDVESIPLVLEANLAGVPEDLLVVEVDRTRLESFGVTAQDFYNAISQNNRVIPAGLITTGTGTFAVKVPSIFEDVSDVRKIPLIKRGNAVIRIEDVAEIRRSYKDQETYAKVNGKNTVAIEVIKRTDANELDAVEAINKLLDQKKELYPPSLEIVITEDRTAWNTVMLEELMGNVVT
;
A
#
# COMPACT_ATOMS: atom_id res chain seq x y z
N LEU A 1 21.41 -16.77 -19.14
CA LEU A 1 20.46 -17.32 -18.15
C LEU A 1 19.94 -18.64 -18.69
N THR A 2 20.29 -19.76 -18.08
CA THR A 2 19.69 -21.07 -18.35
C THR A 2 18.59 -21.28 -17.31
N VAL A 3 17.42 -20.73 -17.59
CA VAL A 3 16.20 -21.01 -16.82
C VAL A 3 15.34 -21.91 -17.71
N ASP A 4 14.99 -23.07 -17.19
CA ASP A 4 14.18 -24.04 -17.92
C ASP A 4 12.71 -23.54 -18.05
N ASP A 5 12.02 -24.04 -19.06
CA ASP A 5 10.60 -23.76 -19.34
C ASP A 5 10.28 -22.28 -19.67
N VAL A 6 11.26 -21.51 -20.13
CA VAL A 6 11.05 -20.13 -20.56
C VAL A 6 10.46 -20.08 -21.96
N LYS A 7 9.31 -19.41 -22.14
CA LYS A 7 8.67 -19.17 -23.42
C LYS A 7 9.35 -18.06 -24.22
N GLY A 8 9.84 -17.03 -23.56
CA GLY A 8 10.51 -15.90 -24.19
C GLY A 8 11.28 -15.02 -23.20
N VAL A 9 12.32 -14.36 -23.71
CA VAL A 9 13.10 -13.39 -22.95
C VAL A 9 13.24 -12.12 -23.77
N GLN A 10 12.92 -10.98 -23.18
CA GLN A 10 13.11 -9.66 -23.75
C GLN A 10 13.94 -8.80 -22.81
N SER A 11 14.89 -8.06 -23.32
CA SER A 11 15.70 -7.15 -22.51
C SER A 11 15.69 -5.73 -23.10
N TYR A 12 15.57 -4.76 -22.23
CA TYR A 12 15.61 -3.33 -22.55
C TYR A 12 16.68 -2.68 -21.69
N SER A 13 17.72 -2.19 -22.32
CA SER A 13 18.80 -1.45 -21.64
C SER A 13 18.80 0.00 -22.10
N ARG A 14 18.84 0.91 -21.13
CA ARG A 14 19.00 2.35 -21.31
C ARG A 14 20.14 2.85 -20.44
N LEU A 15 20.48 4.11 -20.56
CA LEU A 15 21.40 4.76 -19.62
C LEU A 15 20.83 4.59 -18.20
N ASP A 16 21.65 4.08 -17.28
CA ASP A 16 21.36 3.86 -15.85
C ASP A 16 20.21 2.88 -15.51
N PHE A 17 19.63 2.20 -16.51
CA PHE A 17 18.53 1.28 -16.24
C PHE A 17 18.47 0.11 -17.23
N SER A 18 18.32 -1.10 -16.71
CA SER A 18 18.09 -2.31 -17.52
C SER A 18 16.93 -3.13 -16.97
N THR A 19 16.06 -3.59 -17.85
CA THR A 19 14.94 -4.48 -17.52
C THR A 19 15.01 -5.73 -18.37
N VAL A 20 14.85 -6.88 -17.74
CA VAL A 20 14.72 -8.17 -18.41
C VAL A 20 13.33 -8.73 -18.10
N ILE A 21 12.56 -8.99 -19.13
CA ILE A 21 11.22 -9.60 -19.04
C ILE A 21 11.36 -11.05 -19.47
N VAL A 22 10.98 -11.96 -18.58
CA VAL A 22 10.98 -13.40 -18.85
C VAL A 22 9.55 -13.90 -18.86
N GLU A 23 9.12 -14.48 -19.97
CA GLU A 23 7.77 -15.01 -20.15
C GLU A 23 7.79 -16.53 -19.97
N PHE A 24 6.88 -17.04 -19.12
CA PHE A 24 6.64 -18.45 -18.90
C PHE A 24 5.30 -18.89 -19.52
N PRO A 25 5.07 -20.18 -19.76
CA PRO A 25 3.77 -20.71 -20.12
C PRO A 25 2.70 -20.38 -19.06
N ASN A 26 1.43 -20.28 -19.47
CA ASN A 26 0.34 -19.86 -18.59
C ASN A 26 0.02 -20.85 -17.46
N ASP A 27 0.44 -22.09 -17.59
CA ASP A 27 0.30 -23.19 -16.62
C ASP A 27 1.49 -23.32 -15.66
N PHE A 28 2.53 -22.47 -15.82
CA PHE A 28 3.71 -22.49 -14.98
C PHE A 28 3.43 -21.75 -13.64
N ASP A 29 3.90 -22.36 -12.53
CA ASP A 29 3.72 -21.77 -11.20
C ASP A 29 4.52 -20.46 -11.07
N PRO A 30 3.88 -19.32 -10.80
CA PRO A 30 4.55 -18.02 -10.73
C PRO A 30 5.55 -17.90 -9.56
N ASP A 31 5.37 -18.64 -8.48
CA ASP A 31 6.29 -18.60 -7.34
C ASP A 31 7.57 -19.41 -7.65
N ILE A 32 7.41 -20.52 -8.34
CA ILE A 32 8.55 -21.29 -8.87
C ILE A 32 9.30 -20.48 -9.92
N ALA A 33 8.59 -19.84 -10.86
CA ALA A 33 9.20 -18.96 -11.85
C ALA A 33 10.03 -17.85 -11.22
N LYS A 34 9.47 -17.18 -10.20
CA LYS A 34 10.16 -16.11 -9.48
C LYS A 34 11.41 -16.61 -8.75
N THR A 35 11.36 -17.79 -8.15
CA THR A 35 12.49 -18.40 -7.47
C THR A 35 13.59 -18.74 -8.47
N ASN A 36 13.26 -19.40 -9.57
CA ASN A 36 14.23 -19.78 -10.62
C ASN A 36 14.93 -18.55 -11.22
N ILE A 37 14.17 -17.47 -11.46
CA ILE A 37 14.76 -16.21 -11.97
C ILE A 37 15.66 -15.57 -10.91
N ARG A 38 15.26 -15.57 -9.62
CA ARG A 38 16.10 -15.03 -8.56
C ARG A 38 17.43 -15.78 -8.46
N ASP A 39 17.37 -17.10 -8.42
CA ASP A 39 18.58 -17.94 -8.34
C ASP A 39 19.51 -17.68 -9.53
N ALA A 40 18.96 -17.58 -10.75
CA ALA A 40 19.75 -17.27 -11.94
C ALA A 40 20.32 -15.83 -11.93
N VAL A 41 19.64 -14.86 -11.33
CA VAL A 41 20.15 -13.49 -11.16
C VAL A 41 21.26 -13.47 -10.12
N ASP A 42 21.07 -14.14 -8.98
CA ASP A 42 22.06 -14.22 -7.90
C ASP A 42 23.37 -14.88 -8.38
N GLU A 43 23.27 -15.90 -9.23
CA GLU A 43 24.44 -16.56 -9.83
C GLU A 43 25.31 -15.61 -10.68
N VAL A 44 24.72 -14.57 -11.27
CA VAL A 44 25.45 -13.64 -12.14
C VAL A 44 25.62 -12.25 -11.53
N ALA A 45 25.09 -12.00 -10.35
CA ALA A 45 25.10 -10.69 -9.68
C ALA A 45 26.53 -10.13 -9.53
N PHE A 46 27.52 -11.01 -9.28
CA PHE A 46 28.95 -10.61 -9.17
C PHE A 46 29.56 -10.06 -10.47
N LYS A 47 28.88 -10.24 -11.62
CA LYS A 47 29.31 -9.70 -12.92
C LYS A 47 28.83 -8.28 -13.17
N LEU A 48 27.92 -7.78 -12.33
CA LEU A 48 27.44 -6.42 -12.43
C LEU A 48 28.53 -5.42 -11.98
N PRO A 49 28.52 -4.19 -12.51
CA PRO A 49 29.37 -3.12 -12.00
C PRO A 49 29.17 -2.90 -10.51
N THR A 50 30.23 -2.49 -9.80
CA THR A 50 30.20 -2.29 -8.34
C THR A 50 29.30 -1.13 -7.88
N ASP A 51 28.93 -0.25 -8.78
CA ASP A 51 28.02 0.89 -8.59
C ASP A 51 26.58 0.60 -9.04
N ALA A 52 26.32 -0.63 -9.55
CA ALA A 52 24.97 -1.06 -9.86
C ALA A 52 24.20 -1.44 -8.58
N GLU A 53 22.93 -1.02 -8.51
CA GLU A 53 22.03 -1.49 -7.47
C GLU A 53 21.69 -2.97 -7.62
N GLU A 54 21.29 -3.61 -6.52
CA GLU A 54 20.87 -5.00 -6.56
C GLU A 54 19.67 -5.21 -7.51
N PRO A 55 19.70 -6.21 -8.39
CA PRO A 55 18.59 -6.49 -9.29
C PRO A 55 17.34 -6.89 -8.52
N MET A 56 16.22 -6.24 -8.83
CA MET A 56 14.94 -6.56 -8.24
C MET A 56 14.14 -7.53 -9.12
N VAL A 57 13.84 -8.73 -8.60
CA VAL A 57 13.01 -9.72 -9.29
C VAL A 57 11.56 -9.61 -8.81
N SER A 58 10.66 -9.24 -9.71
CA SER A 58 9.23 -9.16 -9.45
C SER A 58 8.43 -9.92 -10.51
N ASN A 59 7.33 -10.53 -10.12
CA ASN A 59 6.39 -11.10 -11.07
C ASN A 59 5.39 -10.02 -11.53
N PHE A 60 5.17 -9.96 -12.82
CA PHE A 60 4.19 -9.11 -13.45
C PHE A 60 2.93 -9.94 -13.71
N ASN A 61 1.90 -9.74 -12.90
CA ASN A 61 0.66 -10.49 -13.02
C ASN A 61 -0.46 -9.57 -13.54
N PHE A 62 -0.94 -9.83 -14.74
CA PHE A 62 -2.05 -9.11 -15.34
C PHE A 62 -3.36 -9.21 -14.53
N SER A 63 -3.53 -10.27 -13.73
CA SER A 63 -4.68 -10.44 -12.83
C SER A 63 -4.67 -9.43 -11.67
N ARG A 64 -3.55 -8.74 -11.44
CA ARG A 64 -3.41 -7.67 -10.44
C ARG A 64 -3.64 -6.28 -10.99
N PHE A 65 -4.08 -6.15 -12.23
CA PHE A 65 -4.54 -4.85 -12.71
C PHE A 65 -5.91 -4.50 -12.12
N PRO A 66 -6.10 -3.25 -11.75
CA PRO A 66 -7.41 -2.79 -11.31
C PRO A 66 -8.48 -3.06 -12.37
N ILE A 67 -9.62 -3.57 -11.92
CA ILE A 67 -10.81 -3.77 -12.79
C ILE A 67 -11.62 -2.48 -12.92
N MET A 68 -11.52 -1.62 -11.89
CA MET A 68 -12.15 -0.31 -11.88
C MET A 68 -11.41 0.62 -10.90
N ARG A 69 -11.62 1.91 -11.09
CA ARG A 69 -11.09 2.95 -10.20
C ARG A 69 -12.24 3.81 -9.70
N VAL A 70 -12.43 3.85 -8.39
CA VAL A 70 -13.44 4.68 -7.71
C VAL A 70 -12.76 5.95 -7.21
N ASN A 71 -13.17 7.08 -7.74
CA ASN A 71 -12.59 8.38 -7.40
C ASN A 71 -13.54 9.15 -6.48
N LEU A 72 -13.02 9.58 -5.34
CA LEU A 72 -13.70 10.45 -4.39
C LEU A 72 -13.27 11.89 -4.65
N VAL A 73 -14.17 12.71 -5.17
CA VAL A 73 -13.89 14.06 -5.62
C VAL A 73 -14.64 15.06 -4.76
N SER A 74 -13.95 16.04 -4.19
CA SER A 74 -14.58 17.17 -3.51
C SER A 74 -13.70 18.40 -3.54
N ASN A 75 -14.33 19.59 -3.63
CA ASN A 75 -13.66 20.87 -3.47
C ASN A 75 -13.86 21.46 -2.07
N GLU A 76 -14.80 20.94 -1.31
CA GLU A 76 -15.19 21.47 0.00
C GLU A 76 -14.57 20.69 1.15
N LEU A 77 -14.44 19.37 0.98
CA LEU A 77 -13.83 18.53 1.98
C LEU A 77 -12.30 18.71 2.03
N SER A 78 -11.79 18.77 3.24
CA SER A 78 -10.34 18.77 3.44
C SER A 78 -9.71 17.46 2.97
N LYS A 79 -8.42 17.47 2.66
CA LYS A 79 -7.67 16.25 2.30
C LYS A 79 -7.77 15.17 3.38
N ARG A 80 -7.85 15.58 4.65
CA ARG A 80 -7.98 14.66 5.78
C ARG A 80 -9.32 13.95 5.79
N GLU A 81 -10.41 14.68 5.55
CA GLU A 81 -11.75 14.11 5.49
C GLU A 81 -11.89 13.17 4.29
N LEU A 82 -11.40 13.57 3.12
CA LEU A 82 -11.36 12.70 1.94
C LEU A 82 -10.56 11.42 2.20
N ASN A 83 -9.40 11.52 2.85
CA ASN A 83 -8.58 10.37 3.19
C ASN A 83 -9.29 9.43 4.18
N TYR A 84 -9.98 9.99 5.17
CA TYR A 84 -10.73 9.19 6.13
C TYR A 84 -11.86 8.42 5.44
N ILE A 85 -12.65 9.10 4.60
CA ILE A 85 -13.74 8.48 3.83
C ILE A 85 -13.18 7.41 2.87
N ALA A 86 -12.05 7.68 2.22
CA ALA A 86 -11.43 6.74 1.31
C ALA A 86 -10.92 5.47 2.01
N LYS A 87 -10.35 5.61 3.21
CA LYS A 87 -9.90 4.46 4.03
C LYS A 87 -11.09 3.60 4.49
N ASP A 88 -12.18 4.24 4.90
CA ASP A 88 -13.42 3.54 5.28
C ASP A 88 -14.02 2.79 4.09
N LEU A 89 -14.23 3.49 2.99
CA LEU A 89 -14.77 2.89 1.75
C LEU A 89 -13.87 1.78 1.22
N ARG A 90 -12.54 1.93 1.28
CA ARG A 90 -11.61 0.86 0.91
C ARG A 90 -11.86 -0.41 1.72
N SER A 91 -12.01 -0.28 3.05
CA SER A 91 -12.27 -1.44 3.91
C SER A 91 -13.59 -2.12 3.58
N ASP A 92 -14.61 -1.35 3.25
CA ASP A 92 -15.90 -1.89 2.81
C ASP A 92 -15.78 -2.63 1.46
N VAL A 93 -15.05 -2.05 0.50
CA VAL A 93 -14.79 -2.68 -0.81
C VAL A 93 -13.99 -3.96 -0.64
N GLU A 94 -12.97 -3.97 0.20
CA GLU A 94 -12.16 -5.17 0.52
C GLU A 94 -12.99 -6.27 1.23
N SER A 95 -14.10 -5.92 1.87
CA SER A 95 -15.02 -6.89 2.49
C SER A 95 -15.83 -7.70 1.48
N ILE A 96 -15.89 -7.25 0.21
CA ILE A 96 -16.59 -7.97 -0.86
C ILE A 96 -15.80 -9.25 -1.21
N PRO A 97 -16.40 -10.44 -1.14
CA PRO A 97 -15.68 -11.71 -1.36
C PRO A 97 -15.00 -11.85 -2.73
N LEU A 98 -15.45 -11.09 -3.73
CA LEU A 98 -14.92 -11.08 -5.10
C LEU A 98 -13.69 -10.17 -5.26
N VAL A 99 -13.43 -9.28 -4.28
CA VAL A 99 -12.30 -8.36 -4.27
C VAL A 99 -11.10 -9.03 -3.61
N LEU A 100 -9.93 -8.88 -4.21
CA LEU A 100 -8.65 -9.32 -3.65
C LEU A 100 -8.05 -8.26 -2.74
N GLU A 101 -7.96 -7.03 -3.26
CA GLU A 101 -7.39 -5.87 -2.57
C GLU A 101 -7.93 -4.57 -3.19
N ALA A 102 -7.89 -3.50 -2.42
CA ALA A 102 -8.21 -2.16 -2.89
C ALA A 102 -7.10 -1.18 -2.46
N ASN A 103 -6.44 -0.56 -3.43
CA ASN A 103 -5.31 0.32 -3.20
C ASN A 103 -5.71 1.78 -3.29
N LEU A 104 -5.21 2.60 -2.35
CA LEU A 104 -5.45 4.05 -2.37
C LEU A 104 -4.38 4.75 -3.19
N ALA A 105 -4.81 5.62 -4.11
CA ALA A 105 -3.94 6.49 -4.89
C ALA A 105 -4.30 7.96 -4.68
N GLY A 106 -3.29 8.84 -4.70
CA GLY A 106 -3.48 10.27 -4.44
C GLY A 106 -3.67 10.64 -2.96
N VAL A 107 -3.48 9.69 -2.06
CA VAL A 107 -3.53 9.91 -0.61
C VAL A 107 -2.12 10.23 -0.12
N PRO A 108 -1.94 11.34 0.60
CA PRO A 108 -0.67 11.60 1.27
C PRO A 108 -0.47 10.61 2.42
N GLU A 109 0.73 10.10 2.55
CA GLU A 109 1.13 9.23 3.65
C GLU A 109 1.14 10.03 4.96
N ASP A 110 0.47 9.50 6.00
CA ASP A 110 0.46 10.12 7.32
C ASP A 110 1.85 10.02 7.96
N LEU A 111 2.35 11.13 8.47
CA LEU A 111 3.60 11.22 9.20
C LEU A 111 3.39 11.74 10.62
N LEU A 112 4.16 11.21 11.54
CA LEU A 112 4.42 11.85 12.84
C LEU A 112 5.76 12.60 12.75
N VAL A 113 5.67 13.93 12.74
CA VAL A 113 6.85 14.79 12.74
C VAL A 113 7.22 15.09 14.18
N VAL A 114 8.45 14.78 14.54
CA VAL A 114 9.03 15.07 15.86
C VAL A 114 10.09 16.16 15.71
N GLU A 115 9.74 17.38 16.08
CA GLU A 115 10.63 18.54 16.03
C GLU A 115 11.37 18.67 17.35
N VAL A 116 12.66 18.38 17.33
CA VAL A 116 13.49 18.31 18.52
C VAL A 116 14.04 19.68 18.87
N ASP A 117 13.83 20.12 20.11
CA ASP A 117 14.44 21.35 20.64
C ASP A 117 15.86 21.06 21.15
N ARG A 118 16.84 21.57 20.43
CA ARG A 118 18.24 21.38 20.74
C ARG A 118 18.63 21.92 22.14
N THR A 119 18.05 23.03 22.53
CA THR A 119 18.36 23.67 23.84
C THR A 119 17.84 22.78 24.98
N ARG A 120 16.64 22.23 24.82
CA ARG A 120 16.08 21.28 25.79
C ARG A 120 16.88 19.98 25.83
N LEU A 121 17.27 19.41 24.68
CA LEU A 121 18.15 18.23 24.65
C LEU A 121 19.41 18.43 25.45
N GLU A 122 20.12 19.55 25.20
CA GLU A 122 21.37 19.89 25.90
C GLU A 122 21.14 20.09 27.40
N SER A 123 20.05 20.76 27.81
CA SER A 123 19.72 21.00 29.23
C SER A 123 19.43 19.72 29.99
N PHE A 124 18.76 18.75 29.36
CA PHE A 124 18.52 17.43 29.93
C PHE A 124 19.68 16.45 29.71
N GLY A 125 20.72 16.84 28.94
CA GLY A 125 21.87 16.01 28.61
C GLY A 125 21.50 14.75 27.83
N VAL A 126 20.50 14.87 26.96
CA VAL A 126 20.08 13.83 26.02
C VAL A 126 20.87 13.97 24.73
N THR A 127 21.45 12.89 24.24
CA THR A 127 22.17 12.89 22.98
C THR A 127 21.24 12.50 21.81
N ALA A 128 21.63 12.86 20.57
CA ALA A 128 20.92 12.41 19.38
C ALA A 128 20.87 10.87 19.28
N GLN A 129 21.90 10.18 19.78
CA GLN A 129 21.94 8.72 19.81
C GLN A 129 20.93 8.13 20.80
N ASP A 130 20.75 8.74 21.97
CA ASP A 130 19.73 8.32 22.94
C ASP A 130 18.32 8.44 22.33
N PHE A 131 18.09 9.54 21.61
CA PHE A 131 16.84 9.79 20.91
C PHE A 131 16.57 8.74 19.83
N TYR A 132 17.55 8.46 18.96
CA TYR A 132 17.44 7.44 17.93
C TYR A 132 17.19 6.04 18.52
N ASN A 133 17.93 5.68 19.55
CA ASN A 133 17.80 4.39 20.22
C ASN A 133 16.42 4.23 20.85
N ALA A 134 15.90 5.27 21.49
CA ALA A 134 14.59 5.25 22.12
C ALA A 134 13.47 5.00 21.09
N ILE A 135 13.50 5.69 19.95
CA ILE A 135 12.51 5.48 18.88
C ILE A 135 12.65 4.07 18.29
N SER A 136 13.88 3.66 17.93
CA SER A 136 14.12 2.37 17.28
C SER A 136 13.73 1.18 18.15
N GLN A 137 13.92 1.28 19.48
CA GLN A 137 13.56 0.21 20.41
C GLN A 137 12.06 0.14 20.68
N ASN A 138 11.35 1.26 20.63
CA ASN A 138 9.93 1.32 20.93
C ASN A 138 9.02 1.19 19.67
N ASN A 139 9.59 1.25 18.47
CA ASN A 139 8.85 1.05 17.22
C ASN A 139 9.09 -0.35 16.63
N ARG A 140 8.81 -1.39 17.41
CA ARG A 140 9.04 -2.79 17.01
C ARG A 140 7.87 -3.66 17.44
N VAL A 141 7.41 -4.54 16.56
CA VAL A 141 6.51 -5.65 16.94
C VAL A 141 7.37 -6.74 17.55
N ILE A 142 7.18 -6.99 18.85
CA ILE A 142 7.88 -8.07 19.56
C ILE A 142 6.97 -9.30 19.62
N PRO A 143 7.31 -10.42 18.95
CA PRO A 143 6.60 -11.67 19.13
C PRO A 143 6.85 -12.15 20.56
N ALA A 144 5.82 -12.17 21.39
CA ALA A 144 5.92 -12.59 22.79
C ALA A 144 5.76 -14.12 22.99
N GLY A 145 5.68 -14.87 21.89
CA GLY A 145 5.55 -16.33 21.92
C GLY A 145 4.13 -16.84 21.65
N LEU A 146 3.91 -18.10 22.00
CA LEU A 146 2.64 -18.78 21.83
C LEU A 146 2.03 -19.08 23.20
N ILE A 147 0.77 -18.76 23.39
CA ILE A 147 -0.02 -19.24 24.55
C ILE A 147 -0.90 -20.37 24.06
N THR A 148 -0.69 -21.54 24.63
CA THR A 148 -1.54 -22.72 24.40
C THR A 148 -2.57 -22.83 25.53
N THR A 149 -3.84 -22.77 25.16
CA THR A 149 -4.98 -22.97 26.06
C THR A 149 -5.69 -24.29 25.72
N GLY A 150 -6.62 -24.74 26.54
CA GLY A 150 -7.44 -25.92 26.22
C GLY A 150 -8.27 -25.82 24.94
N THR A 151 -8.41 -24.64 24.39
CA THR A 151 -9.20 -24.33 23.18
C THR A 151 -8.34 -24.00 21.93
N GLY A 152 -7.00 -23.92 22.06
CA GLY A 152 -6.11 -23.65 20.93
C GLY A 152 -4.79 -22.98 21.32
N THR A 153 -3.94 -22.80 20.31
CA THR A 153 -2.66 -22.10 20.42
C THR A 153 -2.79 -20.71 19.78
N PHE A 154 -2.53 -19.66 20.55
CA PHE A 154 -2.63 -18.28 20.11
C PHE A 154 -1.25 -17.61 20.11
N ALA A 155 -0.92 -16.95 19.00
CA ALA A 155 0.28 -16.12 18.93
C ALA A 155 0.06 -14.82 19.70
N VAL A 156 0.88 -14.57 20.71
CA VAL A 156 0.88 -13.29 21.43
C VAL A 156 1.87 -12.36 20.77
N LYS A 157 1.40 -11.21 20.35
CA LYS A 157 2.22 -10.11 19.86
C LYS A 157 2.08 -8.94 20.82
N VAL A 158 3.18 -8.35 21.23
CA VAL A 158 3.17 -7.07 21.93
C VAL A 158 3.23 -5.98 20.86
N PRO A 159 2.13 -5.25 20.60
CA PRO A 159 2.17 -4.14 19.68
C PRO A 159 3.03 -3.04 20.30
N SER A 160 4.06 -2.62 19.60
CA SER A 160 4.88 -1.46 19.93
C SER A 160 5.02 -0.52 18.72
N ILE A 161 4.09 -0.63 17.77
CA ILE A 161 4.00 0.31 16.65
C ILE A 161 3.23 1.53 17.12
N PHE A 162 3.74 2.71 16.85
CA PHE A 162 3.08 3.96 17.18
C PHE A 162 1.82 4.16 16.34
N GLU A 163 0.69 4.22 17.01
CA GLU A 163 -0.61 4.46 16.36
C GLU A 163 -1.05 5.92 16.54
N ASP A 164 -0.63 6.55 17.65
CA ASP A 164 -1.01 7.93 17.95
C ASP A 164 0.18 8.77 18.44
N VAL A 165 0.01 10.10 18.36
CA VAL A 165 0.92 11.12 18.91
C VAL A 165 1.19 10.88 20.40
N SER A 166 0.18 10.43 21.15
CA SER A 166 0.31 10.14 22.57
C SER A 166 1.30 9.02 22.89
N ASP A 167 1.46 8.06 21.98
CA ASP A 167 2.38 6.94 22.17
C ASP A 167 3.83 7.41 22.05
N VAL A 168 4.08 8.26 21.06
CA VAL A 168 5.41 8.84 20.84
C VAL A 168 5.79 9.81 21.97
N ARG A 169 4.86 10.62 22.47
CA ARG A 169 5.10 11.57 23.57
C ARG A 169 5.65 10.90 24.81
N LYS A 170 5.09 9.75 25.17
CA LYS A 170 5.41 9.02 26.42
C LYS A 170 6.67 8.19 26.36
N ILE A 171 7.35 8.07 25.22
CA ILE A 171 8.57 7.28 25.09
C ILE A 171 9.64 7.83 26.03
N PRO A 172 10.22 6.98 26.90
CA PRO A 172 11.34 7.37 27.75
C PRO A 172 12.61 7.45 26.94
N LEU A 173 13.33 8.58 27.02
CA LEU A 173 14.63 8.79 26.39
C LEU A 173 15.76 8.32 27.32
N ILE A 174 15.81 8.88 28.50
CA ILE A 174 16.80 8.55 29.54
C ILE A 174 16.19 8.58 30.94
N LYS A 175 16.79 7.84 31.88
CA LYS A 175 16.44 7.87 33.27
C LYS A 175 17.58 8.49 34.05
N ARG A 176 17.30 9.54 34.83
CA ARG A 176 18.25 10.17 35.75
C ARG A 176 17.74 10.09 37.21
N GLY A 177 18.32 9.22 38.00
CA GLY A 177 17.82 8.96 39.36
C GLY A 177 16.36 8.48 39.30
N ASN A 178 15.46 9.24 39.93
CA ASN A 178 14.01 8.96 39.92
C ASN A 178 13.24 9.66 38.79
N ALA A 179 13.89 10.56 38.03
CA ALA A 179 13.24 11.28 36.91
C ALA A 179 13.42 10.52 35.62
N VAL A 180 12.33 10.39 34.88
CA VAL A 180 12.30 9.83 33.50
C VAL A 180 12.05 10.97 32.54
N ILE A 181 13.00 11.25 31.67
CA ILE A 181 12.89 12.25 30.61
C ILE A 181 12.28 11.58 29.40
N ARG A 182 11.21 12.16 28.87
CA ARG A 182 10.42 11.64 27.75
C ARG A 182 10.63 12.49 26.49
N ILE A 183 10.14 12.00 25.34
CA ILE A 183 10.20 12.76 24.09
C ILE A 183 9.47 14.10 24.23
N GLU A 184 8.32 14.16 24.90
CA GLU A 184 7.55 15.40 25.12
C GLU A 184 8.30 16.49 25.88
N ASP A 185 9.32 16.13 26.67
CA ASP A 185 10.12 17.09 27.42
C ASP A 185 11.13 17.84 26.53
N VAL A 186 11.53 17.23 25.40
CA VAL A 186 12.61 17.73 24.53
C VAL A 186 12.18 17.96 23.07
N ALA A 187 10.95 17.59 22.71
CA ALA A 187 10.47 17.70 21.33
C ALA A 187 8.97 18.05 21.28
N GLU A 188 8.59 18.71 20.21
CA GLU A 188 7.21 18.91 19.82
C GLU A 188 6.79 17.86 18.78
N ILE A 189 5.62 17.24 18.98
CA ILE A 189 5.13 16.18 18.11
C ILE A 189 3.84 16.64 17.46
N ARG A 190 3.82 16.61 16.14
CA ARG A 190 2.64 16.93 15.35
C ARG A 190 2.39 15.91 14.27
N ARG A 191 1.12 15.71 13.93
CA ARG A 191 0.74 14.97 12.73
C ARG A 191 0.99 15.85 11.51
N SER A 192 1.54 15.25 10.48
CA SER A 192 1.78 15.87 9.19
C SER A 192 1.54 14.85 8.09
N TYR A 193 1.83 15.24 6.88
CA TYR A 193 1.80 14.36 5.73
C TYR A 193 3.16 14.39 5.04
N LYS A 194 3.57 13.26 4.49
CA LYS A 194 4.72 13.21 3.59
C LYS A 194 4.42 14.08 2.37
N ASP A 195 5.45 14.71 1.83
CA ASP A 195 5.31 15.44 0.58
C ASP A 195 4.75 14.51 -0.49
N GLN A 196 3.69 14.96 -1.15
CA GLN A 196 3.00 14.14 -2.15
C GLN A 196 3.91 13.91 -3.36
N GLU A 197 4.27 12.67 -3.58
CA GLU A 197 5.00 12.23 -4.78
C GLU A 197 4.04 11.99 -5.95
N THR A 198 2.77 11.67 -5.66
CA THR A 198 1.75 11.38 -6.66
C THR A 198 0.49 12.20 -6.41
N TYR A 199 -0.12 12.68 -7.50
CA TYR A 199 -1.38 13.42 -7.46
C TYR A 199 -2.41 12.72 -8.33
N ALA A 200 -3.59 12.44 -7.78
CA ALA A 200 -4.74 12.02 -8.56
C ALA A 200 -5.65 13.23 -8.83
N LYS A 201 -6.06 13.40 -10.08
CA LYS A 201 -7.02 14.44 -10.49
C LYS A 201 -8.05 13.87 -11.44
N VAL A 202 -9.31 14.23 -11.22
CA VAL A 202 -10.42 13.95 -12.13
C VAL A 202 -11.05 15.27 -12.51
N ASN A 203 -11.16 15.55 -13.81
CA ASN A 203 -11.69 16.81 -14.33
C ASN A 203 -11.03 18.08 -13.72
N GLY A 204 -9.71 17.99 -13.47
CA GLY A 204 -8.94 19.07 -12.85
C GLY A 204 -9.08 19.24 -11.34
N LYS A 205 -10.00 18.53 -10.70
CA LYS A 205 -10.20 18.53 -9.24
C LYS A 205 -9.28 17.50 -8.57
N ASN A 206 -8.79 17.83 -7.37
CA ASN A 206 -8.06 16.85 -6.55
C ASN A 206 -8.99 15.72 -6.14
N THR A 207 -8.48 14.49 -6.22
CA THR A 207 -9.24 13.31 -5.88
C THR A 207 -8.40 12.33 -5.06
N VAL A 208 -9.07 11.47 -4.35
CA VAL A 208 -8.51 10.23 -3.82
C VAL A 208 -9.13 9.09 -4.61
N ALA A 209 -8.30 8.26 -5.20
CA ALA A 209 -8.76 7.12 -5.99
C ALA A 209 -8.58 5.81 -5.20
N ILE A 210 -9.54 4.90 -5.37
CA ILE A 210 -9.50 3.53 -4.88
C ILE A 210 -9.40 2.63 -6.10
N GLU A 211 -8.27 1.97 -6.27
CA GLU A 211 -8.00 1.02 -7.34
C GLU A 211 -8.40 -0.37 -6.88
N VAL A 212 -9.41 -0.96 -7.49
CA VAL A 212 -9.96 -2.24 -7.05
C VAL A 212 -9.44 -3.37 -7.91
N ILE A 213 -8.87 -4.38 -7.25
CA ILE A 213 -8.33 -5.59 -7.87
C ILE A 213 -9.20 -6.77 -7.46
N LYS A 214 -9.72 -7.50 -8.44
CA LYS A 214 -10.53 -8.70 -8.19
C LYS A 214 -9.67 -9.92 -7.86
N ARG A 215 -10.26 -10.92 -7.23
CA ARG A 215 -9.65 -12.25 -7.11
C ARG A 215 -9.48 -12.89 -8.47
N THR A 216 -8.47 -13.71 -8.62
CA THR A 216 -8.13 -14.35 -9.89
C THR A 216 -9.27 -15.21 -10.43
N ASP A 217 -9.99 -15.90 -9.57
CA ASP A 217 -11.12 -16.80 -9.85
C ASP A 217 -12.48 -16.08 -9.91
N ALA A 218 -12.55 -14.80 -9.55
CA ALA A 218 -13.79 -14.04 -9.56
C ALA A 218 -14.17 -13.58 -10.97
N ASN A 219 -15.48 -13.57 -11.25
CA ASN A 219 -16.02 -12.94 -12.45
C ASN A 219 -15.92 -11.41 -12.33
N GLU A 220 -15.44 -10.75 -13.37
CA GLU A 220 -15.23 -9.30 -13.38
C GLU A 220 -16.55 -8.52 -13.35
N LEU A 221 -17.57 -8.99 -14.09
CA LEU A 221 -18.90 -8.36 -14.12
C LEU A 221 -19.58 -8.42 -12.75
N ASP A 222 -19.57 -9.60 -12.12
CA ASP A 222 -20.15 -9.80 -10.80
C ASP A 222 -19.46 -8.95 -9.73
N ALA A 223 -18.13 -8.82 -9.83
CA ALA A 223 -17.35 -7.99 -8.92
C ALA A 223 -17.70 -6.51 -9.06
N VAL A 224 -17.77 -5.99 -10.30
CA VAL A 224 -18.16 -4.60 -10.57
C VAL A 224 -19.60 -4.32 -10.13
N GLU A 225 -20.53 -5.24 -10.36
CA GLU A 225 -21.92 -5.10 -9.90
C GLU A 225 -22.00 -5.02 -8.37
N ALA A 226 -21.28 -5.90 -7.67
CA ALA A 226 -21.23 -5.89 -6.20
C ALA A 226 -20.64 -4.59 -5.65
N ILE A 227 -19.60 -4.07 -6.29
CA ILE A 227 -18.98 -2.80 -5.91
C ILE A 227 -19.97 -1.64 -6.15
N ASN A 228 -20.60 -1.56 -7.31
CA ASN A 228 -21.56 -0.52 -7.63
C ASN A 228 -22.72 -0.50 -6.64
N LYS A 229 -23.25 -1.66 -6.27
CA LYS A 229 -24.31 -1.80 -5.25
C LYS A 229 -23.85 -1.26 -3.89
N LEU A 230 -22.61 -1.54 -3.48
CA LEU A 230 -22.03 -0.97 -2.26
C LEU A 230 -21.92 0.54 -2.35
N LEU A 231 -21.41 1.07 -3.48
CA LEU A 231 -21.26 2.52 -3.68
C LEU A 231 -22.59 3.25 -3.63
N ASP A 232 -23.65 2.71 -4.21
CA ASP A 232 -25.01 3.30 -4.15
C ASP A 232 -25.51 3.37 -2.72
N GLN A 233 -25.31 2.34 -1.90
CA GLN A 233 -25.67 2.34 -0.49
C GLN A 233 -24.87 3.37 0.33
N LYS A 234 -23.58 3.47 0.05
CA LYS A 234 -22.68 4.39 0.78
C LYS A 234 -22.87 5.85 0.37
N LYS A 235 -23.26 6.11 -0.87
CA LYS A 235 -23.50 7.46 -1.40
C LYS A 235 -24.52 8.24 -0.57
N GLU A 236 -25.53 7.56 -0.02
CA GLU A 236 -26.54 8.20 0.85
C GLU A 236 -25.99 8.62 2.21
N LEU A 237 -24.88 8.02 2.66
CA LEU A 237 -24.25 8.29 3.95
C LEU A 237 -23.19 9.39 3.90
N TYR A 238 -22.75 9.76 2.70
CA TYR A 238 -21.68 10.74 2.51
C TYR A 238 -22.22 12.18 2.36
N PRO A 239 -21.38 13.19 2.68
CA PRO A 239 -21.75 14.58 2.46
C PRO A 239 -22.13 14.86 1.01
N PRO A 240 -23.12 15.71 0.73
CA PRO A 240 -23.55 16.06 -0.64
C PRO A 240 -22.43 16.70 -1.50
N SER A 241 -21.41 17.26 -0.84
CA SER A 241 -20.23 17.83 -1.51
C SER A 241 -19.22 16.79 -2.02
N LEU A 242 -19.41 15.49 -1.69
CA LEU A 242 -18.60 14.40 -2.17
C LEU A 242 -19.21 13.79 -3.43
N GLU A 243 -18.46 13.86 -4.52
CA GLU A 243 -18.82 13.21 -5.78
C GLU A 243 -18.02 11.91 -5.93
N ILE A 244 -18.70 10.80 -6.23
CA ILE A 244 -18.08 9.52 -6.56
C ILE A 244 -18.08 9.38 -8.08
N VAL A 245 -16.88 9.28 -8.66
CA VAL A 245 -16.70 9.15 -10.11
C VAL A 245 -15.95 7.83 -10.40
N ILE A 246 -16.59 6.95 -11.14
CA ILE A 246 -15.97 5.69 -11.57
C ILE A 246 -15.23 5.96 -12.87
N THR A 247 -13.98 5.51 -12.93
CA THR A 247 -13.14 5.54 -14.14
C THR A 247 -12.48 4.18 -14.34
N GLU A 248 -12.02 3.95 -15.58
CA GLU A 248 -11.34 2.70 -15.94
C GLU A 248 -12.18 1.43 -15.63
N ASP A 249 -13.50 1.55 -15.75
CA ASP A 249 -14.38 0.38 -15.70
C ASP A 249 -14.17 -0.48 -16.95
N ARG A 250 -13.48 -1.60 -16.77
CA ARG A 250 -13.15 -2.52 -17.87
C ARG A 250 -14.36 -3.27 -18.37
N THR A 251 -15.41 -3.38 -17.57
CA THR A 251 -16.63 -4.12 -17.94
C THR A 251 -17.51 -3.33 -18.89
N ALA A 252 -17.48 -1.99 -18.83
CA ALA A 252 -18.24 -1.15 -19.72
C ALA A 252 -17.90 -1.40 -21.20
N TRP A 253 -16.61 -1.61 -21.50
CA TRP A 253 -16.14 -1.97 -22.84
C TRP A 253 -16.59 -3.38 -23.28
N ASN A 254 -16.47 -4.34 -22.37
CA ASN A 254 -16.87 -5.74 -22.64
C ASN A 254 -18.38 -5.86 -22.89
N THR A 255 -19.20 -5.10 -22.17
CA THR A 255 -20.66 -5.09 -22.33
C THR A 255 -21.06 -4.53 -23.70
N VAL A 256 -20.50 -3.39 -24.10
CA VAL A 256 -20.75 -2.80 -25.43
C VAL A 256 -20.31 -3.75 -26.54
N MET A 257 -19.16 -4.40 -26.40
CA MET A 257 -18.66 -5.35 -27.40
C MET A 257 -19.53 -6.59 -27.49
N LEU A 258 -20.07 -7.10 -26.38
CA LEU A 258 -20.99 -8.22 -26.33
C LEU A 258 -22.37 -7.85 -26.97
N GLU A 259 -22.87 -6.65 -26.68
CA GLU A 259 -24.12 -6.16 -27.29
C GLU A 259 -23.99 -5.99 -28.82
N GLU A 260 -22.85 -5.45 -29.27
CA GLU A 260 -22.58 -5.35 -30.73
C GLU A 260 -22.46 -6.72 -31.40
N LEU A 261 -21.78 -7.69 -30.76
CA LEU A 261 -21.66 -9.05 -31.26
C LEU A 261 -23.02 -9.75 -31.28
N MET A 262 -23.82 -9.61 -30.24
CA MET A 262 -25.19 -10.20 -30.18
C MET A 262 -26.10 -9.51 -31.18
N GLY A 263 -26.02 -8.20 -31.37
CA GLY A 263 -26.78 -7.47 -32.39
C GLY A 263 -26.46 -7.90 -33.82
N ASN A 264 -25.22 -8.30 -34.10
CA ASN A 264 -24.81 -8.79 -35.44
C ASN A 264 -25.14 -10.25 -35.69
N VAL A 265 -25.48 -11.05 -34.67
CA VAL A 265 -25.86 -12.47 -34.81
C VAL A 265 -27.38 -12.65 -35.03
N VAL A 266 -28.18 -11.64 -34.69
CA VAL A 266 -29.66 -11.69 -34.79
C VAL A 266 -30.19 -11.09 -36.12
N THR A 267 -29.31 -10.57 -36.96
CA THR A 267 -29.64 -10.11 -38.34
C THR A 267 -29.14 -11.13 -39.37
#